data_dfd1fbfde779b63482f28a6428ef8f88
#
_entry.id   dfd1fbfde779b63482f28a6428ef8f88
#
_cell.length_a   1.000
_cell.length_b   1.000
_cell.length_c   1.000
_cell.angle_alpha   90.00
_cell.angle_beta   90.00
_cell.angle_gamma   90.00
#
_symmetry.space_group_name_H-M   'P 1'
#
loop_
_entity.id
_entity.type
_entity.pdbx_description
1 polymer ?
#
loop_
_entity_poly.entity_id
_entity_poly.type
_entity_poly.pdbx_seq_one_letter_code
_entity_poly.pdbx_strand_id
1 'polypeptide(L)'
;MRRRGVFILNGCARVLPPGRYVARGACMVAAILIALPAARGAELQVPVSIAMRGAVAEVAATFEKQTGHTVKIIAAAPAQIVASLKGGAPADVVVQIDSALPEMEDKGLVRRGRVALGTTGFGIATRSGDPTPDIATPAALKAVLLGAAKVIYNDPTITPSGKLLLTIAEQLGIAEQVKAKSQVVAAGANVDTLASDSGDGPVIALAVLVEIPGHPGAKAIGPLPRELQVPLPYSAVLGSTPGDQPAAEAFLRALGTREAKEAYAKAGFEVKQ
;
A
#
# COMPACT_ATOMS: atom_id res chain seq x y z
N MET A 1 -52.66 16.55 69.58
CA MET A 1 -53.32 15.73 70.64
C MET A 1 -52.44 14.52 70.93
N ARG A 2 -52.00 14.49 72.19
CA ARG A 2 -51.74 13.25 73.03
C ARG A 2 -50.83 12.15 72.47
N ARG A 3 -49.91 11.53 73.20
CA ARG A 3 -49.41 11.65 74.60
C ARG A 3 -48.09 10.88 74.68
N ARG A 4 -47.24 11.34 75.55
CA ARG A 4 -46.04 10.80 76.20
C ARG A 4 -46.18 9.34 76.68
N GLY A 5 -45.09 8.65 76.68
CA GLY A 5 -44.84 7.45 77.53
C GLY A 5 -43.35 7.29 77.74
N VAL A 6 -42.89 7.77 78.89
CA VAL A 6 -41.56 7.57 79.48
C VAL A 6 -41.64 6.25 80.31
N PHE A 7 -40.65 5.40 80.16
CA PHE A 7 -40.36 4.37 81.22
C PHE A 7 -38.84 4.34 81.45
N ILE A 8 -38.51 4.69 82.70
CA ILE A 8 -37.19 4.53 83.32
C ILE A 8 -37.26 3.25 84.09
N LEU A 9 -36.26 2.38 84.01
CA LEU A 9 -35.83 1.51 85.05
C LEU A 9 -34.34 1.21 85.10
N ASN A 10 -33.81 1.53 86.25
CA ASN A 10 -32.45 1.37 86.81
C ASN A 10 -31.92 -0.06 86.76
N GLY A 11 -30.60 -0.15 86.66
CA GLY A 11 -29.97 -1.16 87.44
C GLY A 11 -28.69 -1.79 86.93
N CYS A 12 -27.66 -1.57 87.70
CA CYS A 12 -26.46 -2.37 87.95
C CYS A 12 -25.28 -2.19 86.99
N ALA A 13 -24.35 -1.37 87.42
CA ALA A 13 -22.95 -1.40 87.07
C ALA A 13 -22.27 -2.73 87.45
N ARG A 14 -21.57 -3.33 86.53
CA ARG A 14 -20.48 -4.27 86.81
C ARG A 14 -19.21 -3.81 86.05
N VAL A 15 -18.22 -3.43 86.84
CA VAL A 15 -16.86 -3.12 86.40
C VAL A 15 -16.15 -4.43 86.10
N LEU A 16 -15.58 -4.56 84.90
CA LEU A 16 -14.63 -5.62 84.53
C LEU A 16 -13.32 -4.99 84.05
N PRO A 17 -12.15 -5.61 84.25
CA PRO A 17 -10.84 -5.00 84.14
C PRO A 17 -10.33 -4.86 82.70
N PRO A 18 -9.26 -4.10 82.45
CA PRO A 18 -8.77 -3.80 81.11
C PRO A 18 -7.98 -4.98 80.54
N GLY A 19 -8.60 -5.64 79.55
CA GLY A 19 -7.94 -6.62 78.67
C GLY A 19 -7.38 -5.93 77.45
N ARG A 20 -6.07 -6.08 77.23
CA ARG A 20 -5.35 -5.64 76.06
C ARG A 20 -5.89 -6.31 74.78
N TYR A 21 -6.64 -5.62 73.99
CA TYR A 21 -6.93 -6.06 72.61
C TYR A 21 -5.98 -5.39 71.65
N VAL A 22 -4.98 -6.16 71.18
CA VAL A 22 -4.19 -5.81 70.00
C VAL A 22 -5.08 -6.04 68.78
N ALA A 23 -5.72 -4.99 68.32
CA ALA A 23 -6.45 -5.03 67.07
C ALA A 23 -5.45 -4.99 65.92
N ARG A 24 -5.13 -6.15 65.32
CA ARG A 24 -4.51 -6.27 64.03
C ARG A 24 -5.54 -5.89 62.94
N GLY A 25 -5.60 -4.63 62.61
CA GLY A 25 -6.33 -4.14 61.42
C GLY A 25 -5.64 -4.60 60.16
N ALA A 26 -6.10 -5.70 59.59
CA ALA A 26 -5.72 -6.07 58.21
C ALA A 26 -6.48 -5.15 57.25
N CYS A 27 -5.83 -4.10 56.78
CA CYS A 27 -6.30 -3.36 55.61
C CYS A 27 -6.17 -4.25 54.40
N MET A 28 -7.25 -4.90 53.98
CA MET A 28 -7.37 -5.47 52.63
C MET A 28 -7.53 -4.32 51.67
N VAL A 29 -6.44 -3.91 51.05
CA VAL A 29 -6.46 -3.08 49.84
C VAL A 29 -6.85 -4.02 48.70
N ALA A 30 -8.14 -4.04 48.35
CA ALA A 30 -8.62 -4.69 47.14
C ALA A 30 -8.09 -3.88 45.95
N ALA A 31 -6.98 -4.30 45.35
CA ALA A 31 -6.51 -3.80 44.09
C ALA A 31 -7.53 -4.24 43.02
N ILE A 32 -8.43 -3.33 42.66
CA ILE A 32 -9.28 -3.48 41.46
C ILE A 32 -8.34 -3.35 40.26
N LEU A 33 -7.86 -4.48 39.75
CA LEU A 33 -7.26 -4.58 38.42
C LEU A 33 -8.40 -4.26 37.41
N ILE A 34 -8.53 -3.00 37.01
CA ILE A 34 -9.31 -2.64 35.86
C ILE A 34 -8.55 -3.27 34.66
N ALA A 35 -8.97 -4.45 34.25
CA ALA A 35 -8.59 -5.02 32.97
C ALA A 35 -9.10 -4.06 31.88
N LEU A 36 -8.24 -3.14 31.46
CA LEU A 36 -8.47 -2.39 30.23
C LEU A 36 -8.70 -3.43 29.12
N PRO A 37 -9.85 -3.39 28.41
CA PRO A 37 -10.01 -4.26 27.26
C PRO A 37 -8.82 -3.95 26.34
N ALA A 38 -8.01 -4.96 26.04
CA ALA A 38 -7.00 -4.83 25.01
C ALA A 38 -7.74 -4.37 23.76
N ALA A 39 -7.49 -3.13 23.34
CA ALA A 39 -8.07 -2.59 22.11
C ALA A 39 -7.70 -3.57 21.00
N ARG A 40 -8.68 -4.33 20.50
CA ARG A 40 -8.45 -5.20 19.35
C ARG A 40 -8.00 -4.29 18.22
N GLY A 41 -6.81 -4.57 17.67
CA GLY A 41 -6.33 -3.84 16.52
C GLY A 41 -7.36 -3.92 15.38
N ALA A 42 -7.60 -2.81 14.70
CA ALA A 42 -8.43 -2.80 13.51
C ALA A 42 -7.73 -3.51 12.35
N GLU A 43 -8.49 -4.16 11.47
CA GLU A 43 -8.01 -4.66 10.18
C GLU A 43 -8.34 -3.63 9.09
N LEU A 44 -7.31 -3.03 8.50
CA LEU A 44 -7.43 -2.03 7.45
C LEU A 44 -7.38 -2.70 6.07
N GLN A 45 -8.36 -2.43 5.22
CA GLN A 45 -8.40 -2.85 3.81
C GLN A 45 -7.69 -1.80 2.96
N VAL A 46 -6.56 -2.15 2.34
CA VAL A 46 -5.70 -1.20 1.63
C VAL A 46 -5.47 -1.65 0.19
N PRO A 47 -6.31 -1.23 -0.78
CA PRO A 47 -6.02 -1.38 -2.20
C PRO A 47 -4.77 -0.59 -2.59
N VAL A 48 -3.82 -1.26 -3.24
CA VAL A 48 -2.51 -0.70 -3.58
C VAL A 48 -2.17 -0.99 -5.04
N SER A 49 -1.76 0.01 -5.81
CA SER A 49 -1.19 -0.20 -7.14
C SER A 49 0.02 -1.15 -7.06
N ILE A 50 0.10 -2.12 -7.98
CA ILE A 50 1.08 -3.22 -7.96
C ILE A 50 2.50 -2.71 -7.71
N ALA A 51 2.92 -1.65 -8.39
CA ALA A 51 4.26 -1.08 -8.26
C ALA A 51 4.61 -0.64 -6.82
N MET A 52 3.63 -0.20 -6.03
CA MET A 52 3.83 0.24 -4.64
C MET A 52 3.74 -0.89 -3.61
N ARG A 53 3.33 -2.10 -4.02
CA ARG A 53 3.04 -3.21 -3.10
C ARG A 53 4.17 -3.49 -2.11
N GLY A 54 5.39 -3.64 -2.61
CA GLY A 54 6.55 -3.98 -1.77
C GLY A 54 6.89 -2.89 -0.76
N ALA A 55 6.95 -1.65 -1.22
CA ALA A 55 7.29 -0.50 -0.40
C ALA A 55 6.21 -0.21 0.67
N VAL A 56 4.92 -0.32 0.29
CA VAL A 56 3.81 -0.17 1.25
C VAL A 56 3.79 -1.31 2.26
N ALA A 57 4.15 -2.53 1.87
CA ALA A 57 4.23 -3.67 2.81
C ALA A 57 5.32 -3.47 3.88
N GLU A 58 6.45 -2.86 3.54
CA GLU A 58 7.51 -2.53 4.51
C GLU A 58 7.01 -1.51 5.56
N VAL A 59 6.29 -0.48 5.10
CA VAL A 59 5.67 0.51 5.99
C VAL A 59 4.56 -0.13 6.84
N ALA A 60 3.71 -0.96 6.23
CA ALA A 60 2.62 -1.66 6.92
C ALA A 60 3.15 -2.55 8.05
N ALA A 61 4.20 -3.34 7.80
CA ALA A 61 4.81 -4.20 8.81
C ALA A 61 5.35 -3.41 10.02
N THR A 62 5.87 -2.21 9.79
CA THR A 62 6.32 -1.32 10.87
C THR A 62 5.12 -0.76 11.65
N PHE A 63 4.10 -0.31 10.94
CA PHE A 63 2.87 0.22 11.53
C PHE A 63 2.14 -0.82 12.39
N GLU A 64 2.01 -2.05 11.90
CA GLU A 64 1.39 -3.17 12.62
C GLU A 64 2.09 -3.47 13.96
N LYS A 65 3.43 -3.51 13.93
CA LYS A 65 4.25 -3.72 15.15
C LYS A 65 4.09 -2.61 16.18
N GLN A 66 3.90 -1.37 15.74
CA GLN A 66 3.80 -0.21 16.62
C GLN A 66 2.41 -0.01 17.21
N THR A 67 1.36 -0.43 16.49
CA THR A 67 -0.02 -0.08 16.82
C THR A 67 -0.89 -1.28 17.20
N GLY A 68 -0.51 -2.48 16.79
CA GLY A 68 -1.34 -3.69 16.94
C GLY A 68 -2.50 -3.76 15.94
N HIS A 69 -2.62 -2.81 15.00
CA HIS A 69 -3.53 -2.92 13.86
C HIS A 69 -2.98 -3.91 12.82
N THR A 70 -3.84 -4.37 11.92
CA THR A 70 -3.46 -5.23 10.78
C THR A 70 -3.75 -4.49 9.47
N VAL A 71 -2.85 -4.59 8.49
CA VAL A 71 -2.98 -3.96 7.17
C VAL A 71 -3.10 -5.02 6.08
N LYS A 72 -4.28 -5.19 5.53
CA LYS A 72 -4.52 -6.11 4.43
C LYS A 72 -4.30 -5.42 3.10
N ILE A 73 -3.14 -5.66 2.51
CA ILE A 73 -2.77 -5.11 1.19
C ILE A 73 -3.47 -5.91 0.08
N ILE A 74 -4.19 -5.20 -0.80
CA ILE A 74 -4.87 -5.74 -1.97
C ILE A 74 -4.22 -5.13 -3.20
N ALA A 75 -3.20 -5.82 -3.74
CA ALA A 75 -2.46 -5.33 -4.90
C ALA A 75 -3.24 -5.58 -6.19
N ALA A 76 -3.43 -4.53 -7.00
CA ALA A 76 -4.12 -4.62 -8.28
C ALA A 76 -3.65 -3.53 -9.27
N ALA A 77 -4.00 -3.69 -10.54
CA ALA A 77 -3.77 -2.62 -11.53
C ALA A 77 -4.63 -1.39 -11.22
N PRO A 78 -4.18 -0.18 -11.59
CA PRO A 78 -4.91 1.05 -11.33
C PRO A 78 -6.38 1.03 -11.71
N ALA A 79 -6.71 0.57 -12.91
CA ALA A 79 -8.11 0.47 -13.37
C ALA A 79 -8.92 -0.57 -12.61
N GLN A 80 -8.31 -1.67 -12.16
CA GLN A 80 -8.96 -2.70 -11.37
C GLN A 80 -9.32 -2.19 -9.97
N ILE A 81 -8.45 -1.37 -9.33
CA ILE A 81 -8.75 -0.72 -8.06
C ILE A 81 -9.99 0.18 -8.22
N VAL A 82 -10.02 1.02 -9.26
CA VAL A 82 -11.18 1.89 -9.55
C VAL A 82 -12.45 1.06 -9.75
N ALA A 83 -12.39 -0.01 -10.54
CA ALA A 83 -13.53 -0.89 -10.80
C ALA A 83 -14.04 -1.58 -9.53
N SER A 84 -13.11 -2.08 -8.69
CA SER A 84 -13.43 -2.74 -7.42
C SER A 84 -14.16 -1.79 -6.46
N LEU A 85 -13.66 -0.55 -6.31
CA LEU A 85 -14.29 0.45 -5.44
C LEU A 85 -15.65 0.91 -5.99
N LYS A 86 -15.81 1.03 -7.32
CA LYS A 86 -17.13 1.26 -7.94
C LYS A 86 -18.12 0.11 -7.66
N GLY A 87 -17.62 -1.11 -7.52
CA GLY A 87 -18.37 -2.28 -7.12
C GLY A 87 -18.69 -2.40 -5.64
N GLY A 88 -18.28 -1.39 -4.83
CA GLY A 88 -18.55 -1.34 -3.39
C GLY A 88 -17.53 -2.10 -2.53
N ALA A 89 -16.37 -2.47 -3.05
CA ALA A 89 -15.33 -3.08 -2.24
C ALA A 89 -14.86 -2.11 -1.13
N PRO A 90 -14.65 -2.59 0.10
CA PRO A 90 -14.21 -1.75 1.20
C PRO A 90 -12.77 -1.27 0.98
N ALA A 91 -12.49 -0.03 1.39
CA ALA A 91 -11.15 0.54 1.41
C ALA A 91 -11.04 1.57 2.53
N ASP A 92 -10.05 1.39 3.39
CA ASP A 92 -9.72 2.34 4.46
C ASP A 92 -8.71 3.37 3.97
N VAL A 93 -7.66 2.92 3.30
CA VAL A 93 -6.66 3.74 2.61
C VAL A 93 -6.43 3.17 1.22
N VAL A 94 -6.31 4.02 0.23
CA VAL A 94 -6.04 3.63 -1.17
C VAL A 94 -4.70 4.21 -1.60
N VAL A 95 -3.82 3.38 -2.16
CA VAL A 95 -2.55 3.80 -2.77
C VAL A 95 -2.65 3.65 -4.28
N GLN A 96 -2.59 4.79 -4.98
CA GLN A 96 -2.92 4.85 -6.41
C GLN A 96 -2.01 5.81 -7.17
N ILE A 97 -1.93 5.64 -8.49
CA ILE A 97 -1.34 6.65 -9.38
C ILE A 97 -2.16 7.94 -9.32
N ASP A 98 -1.47 9.07 -9.33
CA ASP A 98 -2.12 10.38 -9.19
C ASP A 98 -3.12 10.68 -10.30
N SER A 99 -2.91 10.15 -11.51
CA SER A 99 -3.81 10.35 -12.64
C SER A 99 -5.19 9.70 -12.49
N ALA A 100 -5.33 8.70 -11.60
CA ALA A 100 -6.61 8.06 -11.34
C ALA A 100 -7.42 8.73 -10.20
N LEU A 101 -6.75 9.48 -9.34
CA LEU A 101 -7.36 10.04 -8.13
C LEU A 101 -8.48 11.06 -8.42
N PRO A 102 -8.37 11.99 -9.40
CA PRO A 102 -9.46 12.94 -9.68
C PRO A 102 -10.80 12.25 -9.98
N GLU A 103 -10.79 11.23 -10.83
CA GLU A 103 -12.00 10.46 -11.13
C GLU A 103 -12.57 9.78 -9.87
N MET A 104 -11.70 9.24 -9.01
CA MET A 104 -12.12 8.59 -7.78
C MET A 104 -12.69 9.56 -6.76
N GLU A 105 -12.10 10.76 -6.65
CA GLU A 105 -12.58 11.85 -5.79
C GLU A 105 -13.95 12.35 -6.26
N ASP A 106 -14.12 12.61 -7.57
CA ASP A 106 -15.36 13.11 -8.16
C ASP A 106 -16.51 12.11 -8.04
N LYS A 107 -16.21 10.81 -8.06
CA LYS A 107 -17.19 9.72 -7.83
C LYS A 107 -17.42 9.40 -6.36
N GLY A 108 -16.78 10.10 -5.44
CA GLY A 108 -16.91 9.85 -4.01
C GLY A 108 -16.39 8.48 -3.55
N LEU A 109 -15.46 7.88 -4.29
CA LEU A 109 -14.84 6.59 -3.93
C LEU A 109 -13.74 6.77 -2.89
N VAL A 110 -13.10 7.92 -2.89
CA VAL A 110 -12.07 8.32 -1.94
C VAL A 110 -12.31 9.76 -1.47
N ARG A 111 -11.72 10.13 -0.33
CA ARG A 111 -11.77 11.49 0.18
C ARG A 111 -10.75 12.39 -0.53
N ARG A 112 -11.02 13.67 -0.57
CA ARG A 112 -10.04 14.68 -1.01
C ARG A 112 -8.91 14.80 0.00
N GLY A 113 -7.74 15.17 -0.50
CA GLY A 113 -6.53 15.28 0.32
C GLY A 113 -5.67 14.02 0.19
N ARG A 114 -4.45 14.20 -0.27
CA ARG A 114 -3.55 13.09 -0.59
C ARG A 114 -2.19 13.26 0.07
N VAL A 115 -1.56 12.15 0.38
CA VAL A 115 -0.17 12.05 0.83
C VAL A 115 0.66 11.57 -0.36
N ALA A 116 1.56 12.41 -0.88
CA ALA A 116 2.47 12.01 -1.95
C ALA A 116 3.50 11.01 -1.41
N LEU A 117 3.68 9.90 -2.14
CA LEU A 117 4.59 8.82 -1.71
C LEU A 117 5.90 8.86 -2.50
N GLY A 118 5.82 8.93 -3.82
CA GLY A 118 6.98 8.98 -4.69
C GLY A 118 6.59 8.95 -6.16
N THR A 119 7.59 9.12 -7.03
CA THR A 119 7.41 9.07 -8.47
C THR A 119 8.35 8.02 -9.04
N THR A 120 7.91 7.31 -10.06
CA THR A 120 8.76 6.44 -10.87
C THR A 120 8.49 6.71 -12.35
N GLY A 121 9.09 5.93 -13.23
CA GLY A 121 8.87 5.99 -14.66
C GLY A 121 8.77 4.60 -15.26
N PHE A 122 8.88 4.54 -16.57
CA PHE A 122 8.87 3.31 -17.34
C PHE A 122 10.24 2.99 -17.90
N GLY A 123 10.50 1.72 -18.13
CA GLY A 123 11.75 1.25 -18.71
C GLY A 123 11.56 -0.01 -19.53
N ILE A 124 12.64 -0.41 -20.17
CA ILE A 124 12.72 -1.66 -20.92
C ILE A 124 13.52 -2.67 -20.09
N ALA A 125 12.97 -3.86 -19.99
CA ALA A 125 13.64 -5.04 -19.43
C ALA A 125 13.95 -6.04 -20.55
N THR A 126 14.98 -6.87 -20.33
CA THR A 126 15.33 -8.02 -21.13
C THR A 126 15.66 -9.21 -20.23
N ARG A 127 15.76 -10.42 -20.77
CA ARG A 127 16.22 -11.59 -20.02
C ARG A 127 17.65 -11.36 -19.51
N SER A 128 17.98 -11.91 -18.36
CA SER A 128 19.31 -11.70 -17.73
C SER A 128 20.48 -12.12 -18.63
N GLY A 129 20.30 -13.14 -19.49
CA GLY A 129 21.30 -13.62 -20.45
C GLY A 129 21.41 -12.85 -21.76
N ASP A 130 20.43 -12.03 -22.09
CA ASP A 130 20.38 -11.30 -23.36
C ASP A 130 21.31 -10.07 -23.34
N PRO A 131 21.74 -9.56 -24.51
CA PRO A 131 22.46 -8.29 -24.61
C PRO A 131 21.66 -7.13 -24.00
N THR A 132 22.38 -6.08 -23.57
CA THR A 132 21.78 -4.83 -23.10
C THR A 132 21.98 -3.76 -24.18
N PRO A 133 21.03 -3.61 -25.11
CA PRO A 133 21.15 -2.62 -26.20
C PRO A 133 20.98 -1.21 -25.66
N ASP A 134 21.50 -0.22 -26.41
CA ASP A 134 21.24 1.19 -26.13
C ASP A 134 19.80 1.54 -26.46
N ILE A 135 19.13 2.25 -25.55
CA ILE A 135 17.78 2.81 -25.71
C ILE A 135 17.70 4.30 -25.34
N ALA A 136 18.84 5.00 -25.28
CA ALA A 136 18.91 6.38 -24.79
C ALA A 136 18.16 7.38 -25.67
N THR A 137 17.88 7.05 -26.94
CA THR A 137 17.14 7.92 -27.89
C THR A 137 15.91 7.20 -28.43
N PRO A 138 14.89 7.95 -28.92
CA PRO A 138 13.73 7.35 -29.60
C PRO A 138 14.12 6.46 -30.80
N ALA A 139 15.16 6.87 -31.56
CA ALA A 139 15.66 6.08 -32.69
C ALA A 139 16.31 4.74 -32.22
N ALA A 140 17.10 4.77 -31.15
CA ALA A 140 17.70 3.57 -30.57
C ALA A 140 16.63 2.64 -30.03
N LEU A 141 15.65 3.16 -29.28
CA LEU A 141 14.51 2.36 -28.80
C LEU A 141 13.71 1.75 -29.96
N LYS A 142 13.47 2.51 -31.04
CA LYS A 142 12.82 2.00 -32.26
C LYS A 142 13.58 0.81 -32.84
N ALA A 143 14.90 0.91 -32.95
CA ALA A 143 15.74 -0.19 -33.46
C ALA A 143 15.64 -1.44 -32.58
N VAL A 144 15.64 -1.27 -31.24
CA VAL A 144 15.48 -2.35 -30.28
C VAL A 144 14.10 -3.00 -30.39
N LEU A 145 13.04 -2.19 -30.47
CA LEU A 145 11.69 -2.69 -30.66
C LEU A 145 11.53 -3.45 -31.97
N LEU A 146 12.15 -3.00 -33.06
CA LEU A 146 12.12 -3.70 -34.34
C LEU A 146 12.96 -4.98 -34.35
N GLY A 147 14.13 -4.98 -33.68
CA GLY A 147 15.04 -6.13 -33.60
C GLY A 147 14.61 -7.22 -32.61
N ALA A 148 13.70 -6.93 -31.70
CA ALA A 148 13.20 -7.93 -30.77
C ALA A 148 12.42 -9.04 -31.49
N ALA A 149 12.61 -10.28 -31.08
CA ALA A 149 11.81 -11.41 -31.53
C ALA A 149 10.42 -11.39 -30.88
N LYS A 150 10.34 -10.88 -29.65
CA LYS A 150 9.09 -10.78 -28.89
C LYS A 150 9.09 -9.50 -28.06
N VAL A 151 7.91 -8.87 -27.96
CA VAL A 151 7.66 -7.69 -27.12
C VAL A 151 6.53 -8.03 -26.14
N ILE A 152 6.87 -8.05 -24.84
CA ILE A 152 5.93 -8.40 -23.77
C ILE A 152 5.46 -7.13 -23.08
N TYR A 153 4.16 -7.00 -22.87
CA TYR A 153 3.59 -5.90 -22.11
C TYR A 153 2.26 -6.28 -21.48
N ASN A 154 1.90 -5.55 -20.43
CA ASN A 154 0.63 -5.75 -19.74
C ASN A 154 -0.56 -5.27 -20.56
N ASP A 155 -1.76 -5.82 -20.28
CA ASP A 155 -3.01 -5.42 -20.93
C ASP A 155 -3.17 -3.87 -20.93
N PRO A 156 -3.23 -3.23 -22.12
CA PRO A 156 -3.32 -1.79 -22.26
C PRO A 156 -4.65 -1.20 -21.81
N THR A 157 -5.67 -2.01 -21.64
CA THR A 157 -7.00 -1.55 -21.21
C THR A 157 -7.04 -1.25 -19.71
N ILE A 158 -6.14 -1.85 -18.93
CA ILE A 158 -6.12 -1.76 -17.46
C ILE A 158 -4.80 -1.25 -16.89
N THR A 159 -3.73 -1.16 -17.69
CA THR A 159 -2.40 -0.74 -17.23
C THR A 159 -1.85 0.46 -17.97
N PRO A 160 -1.19 1.41 -17.26
CA PRO A 160 -0.49 2.53 -17.89
C PRO A 160 0.67 2.08 -18.79
N SER A 161 1.42 1.04 -18.39
CA SER A 161 2.58 0.53 -19.15
C SER A 161 2.16 -0.05 -20.51
N GLY A 162 1.10 -0.84 -20.55
CA GLY A 162 0.58 -1.37 -21.80
C GLY A 162 0.10 -0.28 -22.75
N LYS A 163 -0.67 0.68 -22.24
CA LYS A 163 -1.12 1.83 -23.01
C LYS A 163 0.05 2.66 -23.55
N LEU A 164 1.07 2.91 -22.70
CA LEU A 164 2.24 3.68 -23.10
C LEU A 164 3.03 3.00 -24.23
N LEU A 165 3.22 1.65 -24.17
CA LEU A 165 3.92 0.96 -25.25
C LEU A 165 3.24 1.14 -26.60
N LEU A 166 1.91 1.01 -26.65
CA LEU A 166 1.16 1.20 -27.90
C LEU A 166 1.30 2.63 -28.41
N THR A 167 1.18 3.63 -27.53
CA THR A 167 1.40 5.05 -27.87
C THR A 167 2.81 5.29 -28.42
N ILE A 168 3.85 4.72 -27.80
CA ILE A 168 5.24 4.81 -28.27
C ILE A 168 5.38 4.16 -29.65
N ALA A 169 4.82 2.97 -29.86
CA ALA A 169 4.88 2.28 -31.13
C ALA A 169 4.22 3.08 -32.26
N GLU A 170 3.09 3.74 -31.98
CA GLU A 170 2.43 4.68 -32.91
C GLU A 170 3.29 5.91 -33.22
N GLN A 171 3.83 6.57 -32.19
CA GLN A 171 4.72 7.75 -32.36
C GLN A 171 5.98 7.43 -33.15
N LEU A 172 6.53 6.24 -33.00
CA LEU A 172 7.70 5.78 -33.73
C LEU A 172 7.37 5.22 -35.12
N GLY A 173 6.09 5.12 -35.50
CA GLY A 173 5.63 4.58 -36.79
C GLY A 173 5.90 3.09 -36.96
N ILE A 174 5.83 2.29 -35.88
CA ILE A 174 6.11 0.83 -35.87
C ILE A 174 5.01 0.02 -35.20
N ALA A 175 3.82 0.56 -35.08
CA ALA A 175 2.70 -0.09 -34.35
C ALA A 175 2.40 -1.51 -34.87
N GLU A 176 2.29 -1.69 -36.20
CA GLU A 176 1.99 -2.99 -36.78
C GLU A 176 3.12 -4.00 -36.58
N GLN A 177 4.40 -3.56 -36.70
CA GLN A 177 5.55 -4.42 -36.48
C GLN A 177 5.65 -4.88 -35.01
N VAL A 178 5.37 -4.00 -34.06
CA VAL A 178 5.35 -4.33 -32.64
C VAL A 178 4.18 -5.29 -32.37
N LYS A 179 2.98 -4.99 -32.87
CA LYS A 179 1.79 -5.81 -32.70
C LYS A 179 1.99 -7.26 -33.21
N ALA A 180 2.62 -7.43 -34.35
CA ALA A 180 2.86 -8.74 -34.96
C ALA A 180 3.68 -9.70 -34.08
N LYS A 181 4.46 -9.20 -33.12
CA LYS A 181 5.32 -9.98 -32.21
C LYS A 181 5.03 -9.72 -30.74
N SER A 182 3.87 -9.13 -30.46
CA SER A 182 3.46 -8.80 -29.09
C SER A 182 2.90 -10.00 -28.37
N GLN A 183 3.28 -10.10 -27.08
CA GLN A 183 2.62 -10.94 -26.10
C GLN A 183 2.01 -10.06 -25.01
N VAL A 184 0.68 -9.98 -25.02
CA VAL A 184 -0.09 -9.27 -23.98
C VAL A 184 -0.30 -10.20 -22.80
N VAL A 185 0.00 -9.71 -21.60
CA VAL A 185 -0.09 -10.49 -20.35
C VAL A 185 -0.92 -9.75 -19.30
N ALA A 186 -1.34 -10.47 -18.27
CA ALA A 186 -2.06 -9.88 -17.15
C ALA A 186 -1.22 -8.78 -16.46
N ALA A 187 -1.90 -7.86 -15.77
CA ALA A 187 -1.25 -6.80 -15.03
C ALA A 187 -0.22 -7.34 -14.03
N GLY A 188 1.00 -6.80 -14.08
CA GLY A 188 2.13 -7.20 -13.23
C GLY A 188 2.83 -8.50 -13.63
N ALA A 189 2.41 -9.17 -14.72
CA ALA A 189 3.01 -10.43 -15.14
C ALA A 189 4.10 -10.28 -16.22
N ASN A 190 4.33 -9.09 -16.75
CA ASN A 190 5.23 -8.85 -17.88
C ASN A 190 6.69 -9.20 -17.57
N VAL A 191 7.21 -8.86 -16.39
CA VAL A 191 8.59 -9.16 -16.00
C VAL A 191 8.78 -10.63 -15.67
N ASP A 192 7.82 -11.27 -14.99
CA ASP A 192 7.85 -12.72 -14.72
C ASP A 192 7.77 -13.53 -16.03
N THR A 193 6.90 -13.12 -16.95
CA THR A 193 6.78 -13.76 -18.27
C THR A 193 8.07 -13.61 -19.06
N LEU A 194 8.70 -12.41 -19.03
CA LEU A 194 10.00 -12.17 -19.63
C LEU A 194 11.10 -13.08 -19.02
N ALA A 195 11.15 -13.13 -17.69
CA ALA A 195 12.17 -13.88 -16.94
C ALA A 195 12.11 -15.39 -17.22
N SER A 196 10.92 -15.92 -17.49
CA SER A 196 10.66 -17.34 -17.79
C SER A 196 10.66 -17.66 -19.29
N ASP A 197 10.79 -16.67 -20.16
CA ASP A 197 10.80 -16.89 -21.61
C ASP A 197 12.08 -17.56 -22.07
N SER A 198 11.94 -18.72 -22.72
CA SER A 198 13.03 -19.54 -23.27
C SER A 198 13.08 -19.54 -24.80
N GLY A 199 12.30 -18.68 -25.46
CA GLY A 199 12.29 -18.58 -26.92
C GLY A 199 13.58 -18.03 -27.50
N ASP A 200 13.76 -18.27 -28.79
CA ASP A 200 14.92 -17.79 -29.53
C ASP A 200 14.86 -16.29 -29.80
N GLY A 201 16.06 -15.67 -29.84
CA GLY A 201 16.22 -14.25 -30.15
C GLY A 201 15.91 -13.30 -28.98
N PRO A 202 16.15 -12.00 -29.17
CA PRO A 202 15.96 -10.99 -28.11
C PRO A 202 14.51 -10.83 -27.71
N VAL A 203 14.24 -10.92 -26.40
CA VAL A 203 12.92 -10.68 -25.82
C VAL A 203 12.97 -9.45 -24.92
N ILE A 204 12.03 -8.55 -25.06
CA ILE A 204 11.96 -7.33 -24.26
C ILE A 204 10.58 -7.16 -23.63
N ALA A 205 10.55 -6.47 -22.51
CA ALA A 205 9.31 -6.06 -21.87
C ALA A 205 9.35 -4.57 -21.52
N LEU A 206 8.24 -3.84 -21.75
CA LEU A 206 8.04 -2.54 -21.14
C LEU A 206 7.39 -2.72 -19.78
N ALA A 207 8.01 -2.14 -18.75
CA ALA A 207 7.56 -2.26 -17.36
C ALA A 207 7.69 -0.93 -16.61
N VAL A 208 7.04 -0.82 -15.47
CA VAL A 208 7.35 0.23 -14.49
C VAL A 208 8.72 -0.08 -13.91
N LEU A 209 9.61 0.91 -13.86
CA LEU A 209 11.03 0.70 -13.49
C LEU A 209 11.21 -0.03 -12.17
N VAL A 210 10.40 0.30 -11.16
CA VAL A 210 10.48 -0.32 -9.83
C VAL A 210 9.97 -1.77 -9.78
N GLU A 211 9.31 -2.25 -10.82
CA GLU A 211 8.84 -3.63 -10.93
C GLU A 211 9.89 -4.59 -11.50
N ILE A 212 10.97 -4.07 -12.10
CA ILE A 212 12.00 -4.90 -12.76
C ILE A 212 12.96 -5.55 -11.75
N PRO A 213 13.47 -4.84 -10.71
CA PRO A 213 14.37 -5.43 -9.73
C PRO A 213 13.72 -6.57 -8.94
N GLY A 214 14.54 -7.60 -8.62
CA GLY A 214 14.07 -8.75 -7.84
C GLY A 214 13.58 -9.94 -8.67
N HIS A 215 13.58 -9.86 -10.00
CA HIS A 215 13.30 -10.99 -10.90
C HIS A 215 14.59 -11.60 -11.43
N PRO A 216 15.05 -12.77 -10.92
CA PRO A 216 16.38 -13.32 -11.25
C PRO A 216 16.60 -13.59 -12.74
N GLY A 217 15.55 -13.86 -13.51
CA GLY A 217 15.59 -14.10 -14.95
C GLY A 217 15.52 -12.85 -15.82
N ALA A 218 15.37 -11.67 -15.24
CA ALA A 218 15.22 -10.40 -15.96
C ALA A 218 16.23 -9.34 -15.47
N LYS A 219 16.58 -8.43 -16.35
CA LYS A 219 17.36 -7.23 -16.00
C LYS A 219 16.81 -5.99 -16.72
N ALA A 220 16.94 -4.81 -16.09
CA ALA A 220 16.64 -3.56 -16.73
C ALA A 220 17.69 -3.25 -17.81
N ILE A 221 17.26 -2.87 -19.02
CA ILE A 221 18.09 -2.21 -20.01
C ILE A 221 18.31 -0.76 -19.57
N GLY A 222 17.22 -0.09 -19.15
CA GLY A 222 17.25 1.27 -18.66
C GLY A 222 15.87 1.94 -18.73
N PRO A 223 15.80 3.22 -18.30
CA PRO A 223 14.59 4.02 -18.47
C PRO A 223 14.33 4.29 -19.95
N LEU A 224 13.07 4.59 -20.28
CA LEU A 224 12.71 5.09 -21.60
C LEU A 224 13.46 6.39 -21.92
N PRO A 225 13.70 6.69 -23.23
CA PRO A 225 14.20 8.00 -23.64
C PRO A 225 13.38 9.13 -23.01
N ARG A 226 14.06 10.22 -22.65
CA ARG A 226 13.43 11.36 -21.96
C ARG A 226 12.18 11.88 -22.67
N GLU A 227 12.22 11.90 -24.01
CA GLU A 227 11.15 12.40 -24.87
C GLU A 227 9.89 11.49 -24.85
N LEU A 228 10.08 10.23 -24.48
CA LEU A 228 9.03 9.20 -24.41
C LEU A 228 8.67 8.82 -22.97
N GLN A 229 9.42 9.34 -21.99
CA GLN A 229 9.20 9.05 -20.59
C GLN A 229 7.97 9.77 -20.05
N VAL A 230 7.15 9.06 -19.31
CA VAL A 230 5.99 9.61 -18.60
C VAL A 230 6.21 9.40 -17.10
N PRO A 231 6.27 10.48 -16.30
CA PRO A 231 6.33 10.35 -14.85
C PRO A 231 5.08 9.64 -14.30
N LEU A 232 5.28 8.78 -13.35
CA LEU A 232 4.21 8.03 -12.69
C LEU A 232 4.22 8.32 -11.19
N PRO A 233 3.62 9.44 -10.74
CA PRO A 233 3.51 9.77 -9.33
C PRO A 233 2.44 8.92 -8.65
N TYR A 234 2.70 8.57 -7.39
CA TYR A 234 1.81 7.80 -6.51
C TYR A 234 1.48 8.58 -5.25
N SER A 235 0.24 8.50 -4.85
CA SER A 235 -0.25 9.05 -3.59
C SER A 235 -1.13 8.06 -2.83
N ALA A 236 -1.23 8.28 -1.53
CA ALA A 236 -2.19 7.63 -0.66
C ALA A 236 -3.32 8.59 -0.30
N VAL A 237 -4.54 8.07 -0.22
CA VAL A 237 -5.76 8.81 0.15
C VAL A 237 -6.62 7.96 1.08
N LEU A 238 -7.48 8.59 1.88
CA LEU A 238 -8.51 7.87 2.64
C LEU A 238 -9.61 7.34 1.72
N GLY A 239 -10.09 6.15 2.00
CA GLY A 239 -11.34 5.66 1.44
C GLY A 239 -12.51 6.58 1.81
N SER A 240 -13.62 6.51 1.07
CA SER A 240 -14.80 7.34 1.36
C SER A 240 -15.42 7.04 2.72
N THR A 241 -15.47 5.76 3.10
CA THR A 241 -16.08 5.25 4.33
C THR A 241 -15.16 4.21 5.00
N PRO A 242 -14.07 4.65 5.66
CA PRO A 242 -13.18 3.73 6.38
C PRO A 242 -13.95 3.00 7.50
N GLY A 243 -13.66 1.71 7.69
CA GLY A 243 -14.25 0.91 8.75
C GLY A 243 -13.82 1.36 10.15
N ASP A 244 -12.52 1.71 10.28
CA ASP A 244 -11.96 2.37 11.48
C ASP A 244 -11.24 3.64 11.03
N GLN A 245 -11.92 4.78 11.10
CA GLN A 245 -11.37 6.04 10.64
C GLN A 245 -10.10 6.47 11.40
N PRO A 246 -10.01 6.40 12.73
CA PRO A 246 -8.79 6.74 13.45
C PRO A 246 -7.57 5.89 13.02
N ALA A 247 -7.75 4.59 12.85
CA ALA A 247 -6.70 3.69 12.39
C ALA A 247 -6.28 3.96 10.93
N ALA A 248 -7.26 4.20 10.04
CA ALA A 248 -7.00 4.57 8.65
C ALA A 248 -6.21 5.88 8.52
N GLU A 249 -6.59 6.91 9.29
CA GLU A 249 -5.86 8.18 9.35
C GLU A 249 -4.45 8.02 9.93
N ALA A 250 -4.28 7.16 10.94
CA ALA A 250 -2.97 6.84 11.50
C ALA A 250 -2.09 6.15 10.46
N PHE A 251 -2.62 5.19 9.70
CA PHE A 251 -1.88 4.54 8.63
C PHE A 251 -1.56 5.49 7.48
N LEU A 252 -2.50 6.35 7.06
CA LEU A 252 -2.25 7.38 6.05
C LEU A 252 -1.10 8.32 6.48
N ARG A 253 -1.03 8.72 7.76
CA ARG A 253 0.10 9.50 8.29
C ARG A 253 1.40 8.70 8.26
N ALA A 254 1.36 7.41 8.62
CA ALA A 254 2.53 6.53 8.59
C ALA A 254 3.14 6.42 7.18
N LEU A 255 2.30 6.37 6.14
CA LEU A 255 2.74 6.37 4.74
C LEU A 255 3.45 7.68 4.32
N GLY A 256 3.26 8.78 5.03
CA GLY A 256 3.91 10.06 4.75
C GLY A 256 5.16 10.36 5.58
N THR A 257 5.57 9.47 6.49
CA THR A 257 6.73 9.68 7.37
C THR A 257 8.06 9.67 6.60
N ARG A 258 9.11 10.19 7.23
CA ARG A 258 10.46 10.14 6.66
C ARG A 258 10.93 8.70 6.46
N GLU A 259 10.66 7.82 7.40
CA GLU A 259 11.01 6.41 7.35
C GLU A 259 10.30 5.70 6.18
N ALA A 260 9.04 6.04 5.94
CA ALA A 260 8.30 5.54 4.77
C ALA A 260 8.92 6.05 3.46
N LYS A 261 9.31 7.31 3.40
CA LYS A 261 10.01 7.90 2.25
C LYS A 261 11.35 7.19 1.97
N GLU A 262 12.11 6.83 3.01
CA GLU A 262 13.34 6.05 2.87
C GLU A 262 13.06 4.66 2.28
N ALA A 263 11.97 3.99 2.69
CA ALA A 263 11.54 2.71 2.10
C ALA A 263 11.16 2.87 0.62
N TYR A 264 10.46 3.94 0.24
CA TYR A 264 10.14 4.21 -1.16
C TYR A 264 11.39 4.49 -2.00
N ALA A 265 12.33 5.29 -1.48
CA ALA A 265 13.60 5.56 -2.16
C ALA A 265 14.42 4.28 -2.38
N LYS A 266 14.50 3.41 -1.37
CA LYS A 266 15.13 2.09 -1.47
C LYS A 266 14.47 1.18 -2.51
N ALA A 267 13.14 1.29 -2.66
CA ALA A 267 12.40 0.59 -3.70
C ALA A 267 12.54 1.21 -5.11
N GLY A 268 13.31 2.30 -5.27
CA GLY A 268 13.60 2.93 -6.55
C GLY A 268 12.65 4.07 -6.94
N PHE A 269 11.81 4.56 -6.02
CA PHE A 269 11.00 5.74 -6.26
C PHE A 269 11.80 7.03 -6.01
N GLU A 270 11.59 8.03 -6.85
CA GLU A 270 12.01 9.40 -6.57
C GLU A 270 11.06 10.00 -5.53
N VAL A 271 11.62 10.46 -4.41
CA VAL A 271 10.86 10.98 -3.28
C VAL A 271 11.20 12.45 -3.07
N LYS A 272 10.20 13.31 -3.03
CA LYS A 272 10.40 14.72 -2.63
C LYS A 272 10.63 14.77 -1.12
N GLN A 273 11.71 15.41 -0.73
CA GLN A 273 12.05 15.70 0.67
C GLN A 273 11.05 16.68 1.30
#